data_5805b3041d7add47aa73dcd2371a5d42
#
_entry.id   5805b3041d7add47aa73dcd2371a5d42
#
_cell.length_a   1.000
_cell.length_b   1.000
_cell.length_c   1.000
_cell.angle_alpha   90.00
_cell.angle_beta   90.00
_cell.angle_gamma   90.00
#
_symmetry.space_group_name_H-M   'P 1'
#
loop_
_entity.id
_entity.type
_entity.pdbx_description
1 polymer ?
#
loop_
_entity_poly.entity_id
_entity_poly.type
_entity_poly.pdbx_seq_one_letter_code
_entity_poly.pdbx_strand_id
1 'polypeptide(L)'
;DAKRDQVGNQSYLDAFFVAFDKNSNGSVKLASPDIFANRNLQGQIDFNMTDDQVKKVLVKKLDESVESAFGVLRSRIDKFGVTQPNIVKLGQTGRILIELPGAKDVDRIKKLVSSKAELEFWETYKAEEMMGFLQQANEALKATVKTDEKVVAAKPADTLTKLLTDDKVKDSAAAKR
;
A
#
# COMPACT_ATOMS: atom_id res chain seq x y z
N ASP A 1 6.92 -15.67 -17.27
CA ASP A 1 7.13 -17.11 -17.34
C ASP A 1 7.21 -17.72 -15.93
N ALA A 2 8.15 -17.34 -15.06
CA ALA A 2 8.34 -17.94 -13.73
C ALA A 2 7.05 -18.07 -12.89
N LYS A 3 6.17 -17.05 -12.89
CA LYS A 3 4.89 -17.10 -12.16
C LYS A 3 3.88 -18.09 -12.76
N ARG A 4 3.91 -18.25 -14.08
CA ARG A 4 3.03 -19.18 -14.80
C ARG A 4 3.51 -20.63 -14.66
N ASP A 5 4.83 -20.81 -14.63
CA ASP A 5 5.48 -22.12 -14.61
C ASP A 5 5.70 -22.64 -13.16
N GLN A 6 5.31 -21.86 -12.14
CA GLN A 6 5.39 -22.25 -10.75
C GLN A 6 4.46 -23.43 -10.43
N VAL A 7 5.02 -24.57 -10.05
CA VAL A 7 4.26 -25.78 -9.75
C VAL A 7 4.18 -26.02 -8.23
N GLY A 8 2.96 -26.15 -7.73
CA GLY A 8 2.70 -26.59 -6.34
C GLY A 8 3.31 -25.68 -5.27
N ASN A 9 4.18 -26.23 -4.44
CA ASN A 9 4.77 -25.57 -3.27
C ASN A 9 6.19 -25.01 -3.53
N GLN A 10 6.58 -24.88 -4.80
CA GLN A 10 7.89 -24.33 -5.22
C GLN A 10 8.00 -22.84 -4.83
N SER A 11 9.17 -22.42 -4.35
CA SER A 11 9.47 -21.02 -4.12
C SER A 11 9.40 -20.23 -5.43
N TYR A 12 8.87 -19.01 -5.38
CA TYR A 12 8.86 -18.12 -6.53
C TYR A 12 10.28 -17.82 -7.05
N LEU A 13 11.27 -17.68 -6.14
CA LEU A 13 12.67 -17.46 -6.52
C LEU A 13 13.26 -18.66 -7.24
N ASP A 14 12.96 -19.89 -6.82
CA ASP A 14 13.44 -21.08 -7.50
C ASP A 14 12.89 -21.15 -8.92
N ALA A 15 11.59 -20.92 -9.09
CA ALA A 15 10.96 -20.84 -10.40
C ALA A 15 11.54 -19.70 -11.25
N PHE A 16 11.87 -18.56 -10.63
CA PHE A 16 12.52 -17.45 -11.31
C PHE A 16 13.92 -17.82 -11.78
N PHE A 17 14.75 -18.43 -10.95
CA PHE A 17 16.12 -18.84 -11.32
C PHE A 17 16.12 -19.86 -12.45
N VAL A 18 15.23 -20.87 -12.39
CA VAL A 18 15.07 -21.83 -13.49
C VAL A 18 14.66 -21.13 -14.79
N ALA A 19 13.70 -20.22 -14.74
CA ALA A 19 13.26 -19.47 -15.90
C ALA A 19 14.37 -18.52 -16.42
N PHE A 20 15.14 -17.92 -15.53
CA PHE A 20 16.27 -17.08 -15.89
C PHE A 20 17.37 -17.87 -16.58
N ASP A 21 17.82 -18.98 -16.01
CA ASP A 21 18.86 -19.85 -16.58
C ASP A 21 18.45 -20.35 -17.96
N LYS A 22 17.16 -20.68 -18.14
CA LYS A 22 16.61 -21.12 -19.44
C LYS A 22 16.61 -20.02 -20.49
N ASN A 23 16.29 -18.78 -20.10
CA ASN A 23 16.17 -17.67 -21.05
C ASN A 23 17.49 -16.96 -21.33
N SER A 24 18.41 -16.92 -20.35
CA SER A 24 19.70 -16.23 -20.49
C SER A 24 20.74 -17.05 -21.28
N ASN A 25 20.55 -18.38 -21.38
CA ASN A 25 21.52 -19.30 -21.99
C ASN A 25 22.96 -19.05 -21.50
N GLY A 26 23.17 -18.57 -20.28
CA GLY A 26 24.45 -18.24 -19.70
C GLY A 26 25.12 -16.96 -20.26
N SER A 27 24.45 -16.22 -21.14
CA SER A 27 25.00 -14.97 -21.72
C SER A 27 24.85 -13.76 -20.81
N VAL A 28 23.93 -13.78 -19.87
CA VAL A 28 23.65 -12.67 -18.95
C VAL A 28 23.81 -13.15 -17.51
N LYS A 29 24.56 -12.39 -16.70
CA LYS A 29 24.75 -12.68 -15.27
C LYS A 29 23.67 -12.01 -14.44
N LEU A 30 23.26 -12.66 -13.33
CA LEU A 30 22.36 -12.05 -12.35
C LEU A 30 22.95 -10.75 -11.75
N ALA A 31 24.28 -10.69 -11.59
CA ALA A 31 25.03 -9.53 -11.12
C ALA A 31 25.14 -8.39 -12.16
N SER A 32 24.41 -8.45 -13.28
CA SER A 32 24.41 -7.36 -14.26
C SER A 32 23.71 -6.11 -13.70
N PRO A 33 24.20 -4.88 -14.03
CA PRO A 33 23.54 -3.63 -13.67
C PRO A 33 22.09 -3.53 -14.16
N ASP A 34 21.79 -4.14 -15.31
CA ASP A 34 20.47 -4.17 -15.91
C ASP A 34 19.48 -5.08 -15.16
N ILE A 35 20.00 -5.96 -14.29
CA ILE A 35 19.18 -6.93 -13.55
C ILE A 35 19.20 -6.62 -12.05
N PHE A 36 20.22 -7.02 -11.31
CA PHE A 36 20.24 -6.87 -9.85
C PHE A 36 21.37 -5.99 -9.30
N ALA A 37 22.45 -5.72 -10.02
CA ALA A 37 23.48 -4.76 -9.60
C ALA A 37 23.02 -3.30 -9.83
N ASN A 38 21.79 -2.99 -9.45
CA ASN A 38 21.17 -1.69 -9.61
C ASN A 38 21.21 -0.87 -8.30
N ARG A 39 20.77 0.39 -8.38
CA ARG A 39 20.77 1.33 -7.26
C ARG A 39 20.08 0.81 -5.98
N ASN A 40 19.04 -0.02 -6.11
CA ASN A 40 18.25 -0.52 -4.98
C ASN A 40 18.99 -1.57 -4.17
N LEU A 41 19.93 -2.29 -4.79
CA LEU A 41 20.75 -3.33 -4.17
C LEU A 41 22.23 -2.95 -4.10
N GLN A 42 22.54 -1.66 -4.29
CA GLN A 42 23.91 -1.13 -4.24
C GLN A 42 24.53 -1.42 -2.86
N GLY A 43 25.75 -1.93 -2.85
CA GLY A 43 26.46 -2.36 -1.64
C GLY A 43 26.10 -3.76 -1.14
N GLN A 44 25.14 -4.44 -1.77
CA GLN A 44 24.77 -5.83 -1.47
C GLN A 44 25.06 -6.77 -2.64
N ILE A 45 24.89 -6.29 -3.87
CA ILE A 45 25.19 -7.01 -5.09
C ILE A 45 26.17 -6.17 -5.90
N ASP A 46 27.35 -6.70 -6.11
CA ASP A 46 28.40 -6.16 -6.96
C ASP A 46 28.48 -6.93 -8.28
N PHE A 47 28.88 -6.24 -9.35
CA PHE A 47 29.05 -6.82 -10.68
C PHE A 47 30.04 -8.03 -10.72
N ASN A 48 30.97 -8.07 -9.76
CA ASN A 48 31.98 -9.15 -9.65
C ASN A 48 31.43 -10.41 -8.95
N MET A 49 30.21 -10.37 -8.42
CA MET A 49 29.59 -11.51 -7.73
C MET A 49 29.24 -12.62 -8.72
N THR A 50 29.37 -13.86 -8.25
CA THR A 50 28.85 -15.03 -8.97
C THR A 50 27.32 -15.12 -8.82
N ASP A 51 26.66 -15.78 -9.76
CA ASP A 51 25.20 -15.97 -9.72
C ASP A 51 24.74 -16.68 -8.43
N ASP A 52 25.54 -17.63 -7.91
CA ASP A 52 25.25 -18.30 -6.64
C ASP A 52 25.31 -17.36 -5.43
N GLN A 53 26.23 -16.41 -5.44
CA GLN A 53 26.30 -15.39 -4.40
C GLN A 53 25.10 -14.46 -4.48
N VAL A 54 24.71 -14.03 -5.68
CA VAL A 54 23.53 -13.21 -5.92
C VAL A 54 22.25 -13.94 -5.49
N LYS A 55 22.11 -15.24 -5.85
CA LYS A 55 20.98 -16.06 -5.41
C LYS A 55 20.84 -16.07 -3.89
N LYS A 56 21.93 -16.23 -3.13
CA LYS A 56 21.91 -16.20 -1.66
C LYS A 56 21.45 -14.84 -1.10
N VAL A 57 21.94 -13.74 -1.69
CA VAL A 57 21.54 -12.39 -1.29
C VAL A 57 20.06 -12.17 -1.56
N LEU A 58 19.54 -12.61 -2.71
CA LEU A 58 18.14 -12.48 -3.08
C LEU A 58 17.22 -13.28 -2.16
N VAL A 59 17.57 -14.52 -1.81
CA VAL A 59 16.82 -15.33 -0.85
C VAL A 59 16.74 -14.61 0.50
N LYS A 60 17.87 -14.12 1.01
CA LYS A 60 17.91 -13.37 2.27
C LYS A 60 17.03 -12.13 2.22
N LYS A 61 17.07 -11.38 1.11
CA LYS A 61 16.25 -10.19 0.90
C LYS A 61 14.76 -10.50 0.82
N LEU A 62 14.41 -11.61 0.19
CA LEU A 62 13.02 -12.06 0.17
C LEU A 62 12.54 -12.40 1.58
N ASP A 63 13.33 -13.12 2.36
CA ASP A 63 12.98 -13.47 3.74
C ASP A 63 12.80 -12.22 4.62
N GLU A 64 13.71 -11.25 4.52
CA GLU A 64 13.60 -9.95 5.21
C GLU A 64 12.32 -9.19 4.79
N SER A 65 12.00 -9.21 3.50
CA SER A 65 10.79 -8.57 2.95
C SER A 65 9.51 -9.26 3.42
N VAL A 66 9.48 -10.59 3.44
CA VAL A 66 8.35 -11.37 3.94
C VAL A 66 8.15 -11.15 5.44
N GLU A 67 9.23 -11.04 6.22
CA GLU A 67 9.16 -10.73 7.65
C GLU A 67 8.56 -9.34 7.89
N SER A 68 9.03 -8.34 7.14
CA SER A 68 8.48 -6.99 7.20
C SER A 68 7.00 -6.96 6.81
N ALA A 69 6.63 -7.64 5.72
CA ALA A 69 5.24 -7.75 5.28
C ALA A 69 4.36 -8.45 6.31
N PHE A 70 4.87 -9.51 6.95
CA PHE A 70 4.17 -10.22 8.03
C PHE A 70 3.86 -9.28 9.20
N GLY A 71 4.83 -8.48 9.64
CA GLY A 71 4.63 -7.49 10.71
C GLY A 71 3.57 -6.45 10.36
N VAL A 72 3.61 -5.92 9.13
CA VAL A 72 2.61 -4.96 8.63
C VAL A 72 1.22 -5.58 8.56
N LEU A 73 1.09 -6.77 8.01
CA LEU A 73 -0.18 -7.49 7.88
C LEU A 73 -0.78 -7.78 9.26
N ARG A 74 0.03 -8.26 10.20
CA ARG A 74 -0.38 -8.49 11.58
C ARG A 74 -0.91 -7.21 12.23
N SER A 75 -0.16 -6.11 12.14
CA SER A 75 -0.59 -4.83 12.69
C SER A 75 -1.89 -4.31 12.06
N ARG A 76 -2.10 -4.53 10.76
CA ARG A 76 -3.35 -4.17 10.08
C ARG A 76 -4.52 -5.01 10.58
N ILE A 77 -4.34 -6.32 10.71
CA ILE A 77 -5.38 -7.25 11.13
C ILE A 77 -5.77 -7.01 12.59
N ASP A 78 -4.79 -6.76 13.48
CA ASP A 78 -5.04 -6.46 14.89
C ASP A 78 -5.91 -5.20 15.06
N LYS A 79 -5.72 -4.20 14.20
CA LYS A 79 -6.56 -2.98 14.19
C LYS A 79 -8.01 -3.21 13.76
N PHE A 80 -8.29 -4.33 13.10
CA PHE A 80 -9.67 -4.68 12.73
C PHE A 80 -10.51 -5.27 13.86
N GLY A 81 -9.87 -5.61 14.99
CA GLY A 81 -10.57 -6.23 16.10
C GLY A 81 -11.13 -7.61 15.80
N VAL A 82 -10.53 -8.33 14.85
CA VAL A 82 -10.89 -9.74 14.60
C VAL A 82 -10.39 -10.58 15.76
N THR A 83 -11.26 -11.39 16.32
CA THR A 83 -10.93 -12.26 17.46
C THR A 83 -10.04 -13.41 16.97
N GLN A 84 -8.85 -13.55 17.55
CA GLN A 84 -7.90 -14.64 17.30
C GLN A 84 -7.55 -14.88 15.81
N PRO A 85 -6.93 -13.90 15.12
CA PRO A 85 -6.44 -14.14 13.78
C PRO A 85 -5.29 -15.14 13.79
N ASN A 86 -5.29 -16.11 12.86
CA ASN A 86 -4.17 -17.01 12.63
C ASN A 86 -3.39 -16.53 11.41
N ILE A 87 -2.15 -16.11 11.61
CA ILE A 87 -1.28 -15.62 10.55
C ILE A 87 0.00 -16.43 10.57
N VAL A 88 0.27 -17.19 9.52
CA VAL A 88 1.40 -18.11 9.43
C VAL A 88 2.17 -17.90 8.14
N LYS A 89 3.51 -17.88 8.23
CA LYS A 89 4.40 -17.91 7.07
C LYS A 89 4.51 -19.34 6.55
N LEU A 90 4.25 -19.56 5.27
CA LEU A 90 4.33 -20.86 4.63
C LEU A 90 5.76 -21.18 4.16
N GLY A 91 6.63 -21.53 5.11
CA GLY A 91 8.01 -21.89 4.83
C GLY A 91 8.76 -20.81 4.07
N GLN A 92 9.64 -21.20 3.16
CA GLN A 92 10.43 -20.29 2.30
C GLN A 92 9.74 -19.95 0.97
N THR A 93 8.42 -20.19 0.87
CA THR A 93 7.67 -19.93 -0.37
C THR A 93 7.36 -18.46 -0.61
N GLY A 94 7.63 -17.59 0.36
CA GLY A 94 7.25 -16.18 0.32
C GLY A 94 5.74 -15.95 0.46
N ARG A 95 4.98 -16.94 0.91
CA ARG A 95 3.53 -16.86 1.11
C ARG A 95 3.18 -16.70 2.58
N ILE A 96 2.15 -15.94 2.86
CA ILE A 96 1.58 -15.76 4.20
C ILE A 96 0.14 -16.24 4.15
N LEU A 97 -0.19 -17.22 4.99
CA LEU A 97 -1.56 -17.69 5.20
C LEU A 97 -2.21 -16.83 6.28
N ILE A 98 -3.40 -16.34 6.00
CA ILE A 98 -4.19 -15.52 6.93
C ILE A 98 -5.56 -16.17 7.06
N GLU A 99 -5.89 -16.60 8.26
CA GLU A 99 -7.19 -17.15 8.61
C GLU A 99 -7.87 -16.25 9.64
N LEU A 100 -9.07 -15.82 9.34
CA LEU A 100 -9.83 -14.85 10.14
C LEU A 100 -11.18 -15.46 10.53
N PRO A 101 -11.24 -16.28 11.59
CA PRO A 101 -12.47 -16.89 12.02
C PRO A 101 -13.49 -15.82 12.47
N GLY A 102 -14.73 -15.96 12.02
CA GLY A 102 -15.81 -15.05 12.38
C GLY A 102 -15.82 -13.69 11.68
N ALA A 103 -14.98 -13.50 10.66
CA ALA A 103 -14.97 -12.28 9.87
C ALA A 103 -16.29 -12.10 9.10
N LYS A 104 -17.02 -11.02 9.38
CA LYS A 104 -18.33 -10.74 8.76
C LYS A 104 -18.21 -10.10 7.39
N ASP A 105 -17.14 -9.30 7.14
CA ASP A 105 -16.95 -8.55 5.90
C ASP A 105 -15.61 -8.92 5.26
N VAL A 106 -15.61 -10.04 4.54
CA VAL A 106 -14.41 -10.60 3.90
C VAL A 106 -13.86 -9.68 2.80
N ASP A 107 -14.74 -9.02 2.04
CA ASP A 107 -14.31 -8.16 0.93
C ASP A 107 -13.63 -6.88 1.40
N ARG A 108 -14.14 -6.30 2.47
CA ARG A 108 -13.50 -5.16 3.13
C ARG A 108 -12.12 -5.52 3.66
N ILE A 109 -11.99 -6.67 4.31
CA ILE A 109 -10.72 -7.17 4.85
C ILE A 109 -9.74 -7.44 3.71
N LYS A 110 -10.14 -8.12 2.64
CA LYS A 110 -9.32 -8.34 1.46
C LYS A 110 -8.80 -7.02 0.88
N LYS A 111 -9.69 -6.04 0.68
CA LYS A 111 -9.32 -4.73 0.15
C LYS A 111 -8.29 -4.04 1.03
N LEU A 112 -8.42 -4.13 2.33
CA LEU A 112 -7.53 -3.48 3.29
C LEU A 112 -6.18 -4.19 3.41
N VAL A 113 -6.17 -5.52 3.42
CA VAL A 113 -4.94 -6.31 3.44
C VAL A 113 -4.15 -6.12 2.15
N SER A 114 -4.83 -6.02 1.00
CA SER A 114 -4.20 -5.83 -0.31
C SER A 114 -3.87 -4.37 -0.64
N SER A 115 -4.38 -3.40 0.15
CA SER A 115 -4.11 -1.99 -0.10
C SER A 115 -2.64 -1.66 0.10
N LYS A 116 -2.08 -0.93 -0.86
CA LYS A 116 -0.76 -0.31 -0.71
C LYS A 116 -0.93 0.96 0.14
N ALA A 117 -0.02 1.19 1.07
CA ALA A 117 0.08 2.43 1.80
C ALA A 117 1.36 3.14 1.36
N GLU A 118 1.22 4.35 0.84
CA GLU A 118 2.33 5.26 0.61
C GLU A 118 2.40 6.23 1.77
N LEU A 119 3.59 6.51 2.26
CA LEU A 119 3.81 7.51 3.29
C LEU A 119 4.03 8.84 2.60
N GLU A 120 3.11 9.76 2.80
CA GLU A 120 3.18 11.11 2.27
C GLU A 120 3.19 12.11 3.42
N PHE A 121 4.03 13.13 3.30
CA PHE A 121 4.07 14.25 4.24
C PHE A 121 3.52 15.48 3.54
N TRP A 122 2.44 16.03 4.12
CA TRP A 122 1.78 17.22 3.58
C TRP A 122 1.91 18.37 4.58
N GLU A 123 2.35 19.51 4.08
CA GLU A 123 2.23 20.74 4.87
C GLU A 123 0.76 21.13 4.94
N THR A 124 0.30 21.43 6.14
CA THR A 124 -1.08 21.84 6.37
C THR A 124 -1.11 23.31 6.79
N TYR A 125 -2.04 24.04 6.22
CA TYR A 125 -2.30 25.43 6.59
C TYR A 125 -3.50 25.49 7.53
N LYS A 126 -3.49 26.48 8.43
CA LYS A 126 -4.64 26.74 9.28
C LYS A 126 -5.78 27.32 8.43
N ALA A 127 -7.03 26.99 8.80
CA ALA A 127 -8.21 27.46 8.08
C ALA A 127 -8.26 29.00 7.99
N GLU A 128 -7.79 29.69 9.02
CA GLU A 128 -7.73 31.15 9.09
C GLU A 128 -6.81 31.76 8.01
N GLU A 129 -5.67 31.12 7.75
CA GLU A 129 -4.70 31.55 6.74
C GLU A 129 -5.22 31.32 5.31
N MET A 130 -6.00 30.26 5.12
CA MET A 130 -6.53 29.89 3.81
C MET A 130 -7.83 30.64 3.45
N MET A 131 -8.54 31.21 4.43
CA MET A 131 -9.85 31.83 4.23
C MET A 131 -9.80 32.99 3.22
N GLY A 132 -8.77 33.85 3.33
CA GLY A 132 -8.58 34.98 2.40
C GLY A 132 -8.33 34.49 0.96
N PHE A 133 -7.50 33.47 0.79
CA PHE A 133 -7.24 32.87 -0.52
C PHE A 133 -8.49 32.22 -1.12
N LEU A 134 -9.24 31.47 -0.32
CA LEU A 134 -10.49 30.83 -0.77
C LEU A 134 -11.56 31.84 -1.18
N GLN A 135 -11.66 32.97 -0.48
CA GLN A 135 -12.58 34.06 -0.86
C GLN A 135 -12.18 34.66 -2.21
N GLN A 136 -10.89 35.00 -2.42
CA GLN A 136 -10.40 35.52 -3.69
C GLN A 136 -10.59 34.52 -4.83
N ALA A 137 -10.29 33.25 -4.61
CA ALA A 137 -10.49 32.19 -5.59
C ALA A 137 -11.99 32.04 -5.94
N ASN A 138 -12.90 32.12 -4.96
CA ASN A 138 -14.32 32.04 -5.18
C ASN A 138 -14.86 33.26 -5.99
N GLU A 139 -14.35 34.46 -5.74
CA GLU A 139 -14.71 35.64 -6.52
C GLU A 139 -14.19 35.58 -7.96
N ALA A 140 -12.96 35.10 -8.16
CA ALA A 140 -12.39 34.89 -9.48
C ALA A 140 -13.19 33.83 -10.28
N LEU A 141 -13.59 32.73 -9.63
CA LEU A 141 -14.44 31.70 -10.23
C LEU A 141 -15.84 32.22 -10.56
N LYS A 142 -16.45 33.04 -9.69
CA LYS A 142 -17.75 33.68 -9.98
C LYS A 142 -17.69 34.61 -11.21
N ALA A 143 -16.55 35.28 -11.42
CA ALA A 143 -16.37 36.12 -12.59
C ALA A 143 -16.28 35.31 -13.90
N THR A 144 -15.70 34.09 -13.83
CA THR A 144 -15.56 33.19 -14.98
C THR A 144 -16.85 32.40 -15.29
N VAL A 145 -17.63 32.02 -14.26
CA VAL A 145 -18.86 31.22 -14.41
C VAL A 145 -20.05 32.03 -14.93
N LYS A 146 -19.98 33.35 -14.97
CA LYS A 146 -21.07 34.21 -15.53
C LYS A 146 -21.28 34.03 -17.03
N THR A 147 -20.51 33.20 -17.72
CA THR A 147 -20.61 33.01 -19.17
C THR A 147 -21.41 31.76 -19.59
N ASP A 148 -21.76 30.85 -18.63
CA ASP A 148 -22.56 29.66 -18.96
C ASP A 148 -23.73 29.49 -17.96
N GLU A 149 -24.79 30.27 -18.20
CA GLU A 149 -26.09 30.05 -17.56
C GLU A 149 -26.77 28.85 -18.20
N LYS A 150 -26.66 27.69 -17.59
CA LYS A 150 -27.70 26.66 -17.41
C LYS A 150 -27.18 25.39 -16.78
N VAL A 151 -26.94 25.35 -15.49
CA VAL A 151 -27.07 24.12 -14.69
C VAL A 151 -27.37 24.49 -13.24
N VAL A 152 -28.63 24.22 -12.86
CA VAL A 152 -29.18 23.90 -11.53
C VAL A 152 -28.48 24.46 -10.29
N ALA A 153 -29.11 25.45 -9.70
CA ALA A 153 -28.81 25.99 -8.37
C ALA A 153 -29.01 24.93 -7.27
N ALA A 154 -27.93 24.33 -6.80
CA ALA A 154 -27.83 23.75 -5.48
C ALA A 154 -26.99 24.70 -4.62
N LYS A 155 -27.57 25.32 -3.63
CA LYS A 155 -26.94 26.26 -2.70
C LYS A 155 -25.82 25.54 -1.91
N PRO A 156 -24.53 25.92 -2.04
CA PRO A 156 -23.45 25.22 -1.33
C PRO A 156 -23.30 25.65 0.15
N ALA A 157 -24.11 26.57 0.65
CA ALA A 157 -23.99 27.07 2.02
C ALA A 157 -24.60 26.17 3.11
N ASP A 158 -25.58 25.31 2.76
CA ASP A 158 -26.28 24.51 3.76
C ASP A 158 -25.63 23.16 4.11
N THR A 159 -24.71 22.69 3.26
CA THR A 159 -24.08 21.37 3.46
C THR A 159 -22.89 21.43 4.42
N LEU A 160 -22.13 22.53 4.41
CA LEU A 160 -20.99 22.72 5.32
C LEU A 160 -21.43 23.08 6.73
N THR A 161 -22.53 23.82 6.87
CA THR A 161 -23.09 24.17 8.19
C THR A 161 -23.74 22.96 8.86
N LYS A 162 -24.34 22.05 8.10
CA LYS A 162 -24.89 20.79 8.63
C LYS A 162 -23.82 19.82 9.12
N LEU A 163 -22.69 19.71 8.43
CA LEU A 163 -21.57 18.85 8.86
C LEU A 163 -20.87 19.36 10.11
N LEU A 164 -20.84 20.68 10.33
CA LEU A 164 -20.21 21.28 11.52
C LEU A 164 -21.11 21.30 12.75
N THR A 165 -22.42 21.12 12.59
CA THR A 165 -23.38 21.10 13.72
C THR A 165 -23.70 19.70 14.23
N ASP A 166 -23.49 18.65 13.43
CA ASP A 166 -23.78 17.27 13.84
C ASP A 166 -22.69 16.67 14.78
N ASP A 167 -21.47 17.20 14.79
CA ASP A 167 -20.41 16.71 15.69
C ASP A 167 -20.48 17.25 17.13
N LYS A 168 -21.29 18.28 17.39
CA LYS A 168 -21.42 18.86 18.75
C LYS A 168 -22.50 18.24 19.63
N VAL A 169 -23.33 17.36 19.10
CA VAL A 169 -24.50 16.83 19.86
C VAL A 169 -24.24 15.46 20.49
N LYS A 170 -23.15 14.78 20.16
CA LYS A 170 -22.89 13.42 20.70
C LYS A 170 -22.06 13.35 21.98
N ASP A 171 -21.39 14.42 22.38
CA ASP A 171 -20.54 14.38 23.59
C ASP A 171 -21.21 14.85 24.89
N SER A 172 -22.45 15.26 24.88
CA SER A 172 -23.16 15.74 26.10
C SER A 172 -24.09 14.73 26.77
N ALA A 173 -24.26 13.52 26.22
CA ALA A 173 -25.20 12.53 26.74
C ALA A 173 -24.58 11.38 27.58
N ALA A 174 -23.27 11.37 27.79
CA ALA A 174 -22.57 10.28 28.50
C ALA A 174 -22.10 10.63 29.92
N ALA A 175 -22.50 11.76 30.49
CA ALA A 175 -22.10 12.21 31.83
C ALA A 175 -23.25 12.37 32.80
N LYS A 176 -24.20 11.42 32.87
CA LYS A 176 -25.15 11.28 33.99
C LYS A 176 -25.75 9.87 34.01
N ARG A 177 -25.07 8.95 34.62
CA ARG A 177 -25.61 7.90 35.51
C ARG A 177 -24.45 7.07 36.08
#